data_50157bab93c7a0dd0ac208dd360267ee
#
_entry.id   50157bab93c7a0dd0ac208dd360267ee
#
_cell.length_a   1.000
_cell.length_b   1.000
_cell.length_c   1.000
_cell.angle_alpha   90.00
_cell.angle_beta   90.00
_cell.angle_gamma   90.00
#
_symmetry.space_group_name_H-M   'P 1'
#
loop_
_entity.id
_entity.type
_entity.pdbx_description
1 polymer ?
#
loop_
_entity_poly.entity_id
_entity_poly.type
_entity_poly.pdbx_seq_one_letter_code
_entity_poly.pdbx_strand_id
1 'polypeptide(L)'
;MDVVYNHVYNAANHSFNKTVPGYYFRYDANGSLVNNSGCGNDTASERKMMRKYIVDSVTYWAKNYNVDGFRFDLMGLIDTETMKEVRAALDKIDPSIIILGEGWDMNTTMDKSKMTIQPNAYQVASDGKNNGIAFFNDSIRDGLKGSVFDSADTGFVSGKAGQEKLIAHNALGCQYDAEAETTCWNGNAQDHYADAGQVVNYAEIHDNLTLYDKLKASVPTDDEATTVARAKLADSVVYLSEGIPATQLGQEFLRTKGGNGNSYNAGDAANAIDWNRAAQYADSVDYVKGLIKLRKQIKALRLTNYDDINDSVTMLKSDEGVVAYQAKDSSGTYMVIFNANNEPAAVEGIGAGKYNVLAGDGTVYDENAKDAFVRKGSTYTAGALSATVLKVASADDVVPVISGMTESTTITVGSKFDSMAGVTADDSIDGDLTDGIKVEGTVGAGKVGDYKLVYSVSNSRGKTTTFTRTVHVQKKVVVPTTEANAASGKKNENASRAQSPATGSNVMGLALAIAALVIAAGALIVSHRKEVSNR
;
A
#
# COMPACT_ATOMS: atom_id res chain seq x y z
N MET A 1 23.61 14.47 -6.08
CA MET A 1 23.92 15.92 -6.21
C MET A 1 22.98 16.55 -7.22
N ASP A 2 22.39 17.70 -6.89
CA ASP A 2 21.55 18.46 -7.84
C ASP A 2 22.45 19.38 -8.67
N VAL A 3 22.28 19.41 -10.01
CA VAL A 3 23.14 20.15 -10.93
C VAL A 3 22.31 20.95 -11.94
N VAL A 4 22.72 22.20 -12.20
CA VAL A 4 22.04 23.13 -13.09
C VAL A 4 23.01 23.51 -14.22
N TYR A 5 22.92 22.84 -15.37
CA TYR A 5 23.72 23.13 -16.54
C TYR A 5 22.89 23.64 -17.72
N ASN A 6 21.57 23.63 -17.60
CA ASN A 6 20.63 23.97 -18.66
C ASN A 6 20.55 25.49 -18.94
N HIS A 7 20.81 26.34 -17.93
CA HIS A 7 20.74 27.80 -18.07
C HIS A 7 21.72 28.53 -17.17
N VAL A 8 21.85 29.82 -17.38
CA VAL A 8 22.47 30.78 -16.45
C VAL A 8 21.56 31.98 -16.27
N TYR A 9 21.56 32.60 -15.09
CA TYR A 9 20.68 33.72 -14.78
C TYR A 9 20.78 34.86 -15.80
N ASN A 10 22.02 35.24 -16.22
CA ASN A 10 22.28 36.31 -17.19
C ASN A 10 23.51 35.99 -18.04
N ALA A 11 23.29 35.50 -19.25
CA ALA A 11 24.35 35.14 -20.19
C ALA A 11 25.17 36.36 -20.65
N ALA A 12 24.56 37.54 -20.83
CA ALA A 12 25.27 38.72 -21.30
C ALA A 12 26.43 39.10 -20.36
N ASN A 13 26.28 38.90 -19.05
CA ASN A 13 27.30 39.20 -18.05
C ASN A 13 28.12 37.97 -17.62
N HIS A 14 27.80 36.79 -18.12
CA HIS A 14 28.46 35.54 -17.75
C HIS A 14 29.88 35.44 -18.34
N SER A 15 30.82 34.85 -17.57
CA SER A 15 32.23 34.70 -17.99
C SER A 15 32.37 33.97 -19.34
N PHE A 16 31.58 32.94 -19.60
CA PHE A 16 31.62 32.22 -20.84
C PHE A 16 31.31 33.09 -22.05
N ASN A 17 30.31 33.96 -21.95
CA ASN A 17 29.98 34.88 -23.03
C ASN A 17 31.00 35.99 -23.22
N LYS A 18 31.64 36.43 -22.14
CA LYS A 18 32.77 37.42 -22.21
C LYS A 18 34.02 36.81 -22.82
N THR A 19 34.26 35.50 -22.58
CA THR A 19 35.44 34.81 -23.13
C THR A 19 35.28 34.45 -24.58
N VAL A 20 34.12 33.87 -24.96
CA VAL A 20 33.79 33.48 -26.33
C VAL A 20 32.33 33.91 -26.64
N PRO A 21 32.13 35.16 -27.03
CA PRO A 21 30.81 35.70 -27.35
C PRO A 21 30.07 34.85 -28.38
N GLY A 22 28.79 34.57 -28.14
CA GLY A 22 27.94 33.86 -29.06
C GLY A 22 28.16 32.33 -29.13
N TYR A 23 29.02 31.74 -28.27
CA TYR A 23 29.33 30.30 -28.37
C TYR A 23 28.57 29.43 -27.34
N TYR A 24 28.59 29.79 -26.10
CA TYR A 24 28.13 28.91 -25.00
C TYR A 24 26.62 28.94 -24.75
N PHE A 25 25.92 29.91 -25.34
CA PHE A 25 24.50 30.13 -25.13
C PHE A 25 23.70 29.99 -26.42
N ARG A 26 22.42 29.67 -26.31
CA ARG A 26 21.50 29.60 -27.44
C ARG A 26 20.96 30.97 -27.79
N TYR A 27 20.78 31.17 -29.10
CA TYR A 27 20.23 32.38 -29.68
C TYR A 27 19.07 32.01 -30.59
N ASP A 28 18.08 32.87 -30.69
CA ASP A 28 17.01 32.76 -31.67
C ASP A 28 17.49 33.19 -33.08
N ALA A 29 16.58 33.09 -34.08
CA ALA A 29 16.89 33.48 -35.45
C ALA A 29 17.22 34.99 -35.60
N ASN A 30 16.88 35.81 -34.65
CA ASN A 30 17.15 37.25 -34.64
C ASN A 30 18.47 37.60 -33.94
N GLY A 31 19.17 36.60 -33.39
CA GLY A 31 20.41 36.79 -32.64
C GLY A 31 20.17 37.22 -31.17
N SER A 32 18.98 37.05 -30.65
CA SER A 32 18.67 37.32 -29.25
C SER A 32 18.90 36.09 -28.39
N LEU A 33 19.40 36.27 -27.15
CA LEU A 33 19.54 35.20 -26.16
C LEU A 33 18.16 34.61 -25.81
N VAL A 34 18.01 33.30 -25.90
CA VAL A 34 16.78 32.62 -25.53
C VAL A 34 16.70 32.34 -24.04
N ASN A 35 15.48 32.27 -23.49
CA ASN A 35 15.15 31.92 -22.12
C ASN A 35 13.95 30.95 -22.13
N ASN A 36 14.21 29.69 -22.42
CA ASN A 36 13.16 28.66 -22.44
C ASN A 36 12.91 28.07 -21.04
N SER A 37 13.89 28.17 -20.14
CA SER A 37 13.73 27.75 -18.74
C SER A 37 12.78 28.65 -17.95
N GLY A 38 12.59 29.91 -18.38
CA GLY A 38 11.92 30.94 -17.58
C GLY A 38 12.77 31.51 -16.44
N CYS A 39 13.96 30.93 -16.20
CA CYS A 39 14.84 31.27 -15.07
C CYS A 39 16.13 31.96 -15.51
N GLY A 40 16.41 32.03 -16.80
CA GLY A 40 17.63 32.61 -17.36
C GLY A 40 17.93 32.09 -18.77
N ASN A 41 19.11 32.41 -19.28
CA ASN A 41 19.44 32.11 -20.67
C ASN A 41 19.94 30.68 -20.85
N ASP A 42 19.44 30.00 -21.86
CA ASP A 42 19.79 28.61 -22.18
C ASP A 42 21.27 28.48 -22.55
N THR A 43 21.90 27.44 -22.01
CA THR A 43 23.22 27.00 -22.46
C THR A 43 23.09 26.17 -23.74
N ALA A 44 24.07 26.24 -24.63
CA ALA A 44 24.14 25.47 -25.86
C ALA A 44 24.91 24.17 -25.62
N SER A 45 24.29 23.21 -24.93
CA SER A 45 24.90 21.92 -24.54
C SER A 45 25.37 21.10 -25.75
N GLU A 46 24.73 21.25 -26.90
CA GLU A 46 25.07 20.63 -28.20
C GLU A 46 26.42 21.10 -28.76
N ARG A 47 26.99 22.20 -28.24
CA ARG A 47 28.29 22.69 -28.65
C ARG A 47 29.43 22.04 -27.87
N LYS A 48 30.49 21.61 -28.59
CA LYS A 48 31.57 20.77 -28.06
C LYS A 48 32.18 21.26 -26.75
N MET A 49 32.43 22.57 -26.59
CA MET A 49 33.08 23.10 -25.40
C MET A 49 32.09 23.23 -24.23
N MET A 50 30.78 23.46 -24.49
CA MET A 50 29.79 23.42 -23.46
C MET A 50 29.55 21.98 -22.96
N ARG A 51 29.45 21.03 -23.88
CA ARG A 51 29.40 19.59 -23.56
C ARG A 51 30.61 19.16 -22.72
N LYS A 52 31.81 19.53 -23.20
CA LYS A 52 33.05 19.24 -22.42
C LYS A 52 32.99 19.79 -21.02
N TYR A 53 32.50 21.03 -20.84
CA TYR A 53 32.36 21.63 -19.53
C TYR A 53 31.42 20.83 -18.62
N ILE A 54 30.27 20.39 -19.14
CA ILE A 54 29.30 19.58 -18.39
C ILE A 54 29.93 18.24 -17.97
N VAL A 55 30.54 17.51 -18.93
CA VAL A 55 31.18 16.21 -18.69
C VAL A 55 32.34 16.32 -17.69
N ASP A 56 33.22 17.31 -17.88
CA ASP A 56 34.34 17.52 -16.96
C ASP A 56 33.86 17.87 -15.54
N SER A 57 32.82 18.69 -15.43
CA SER A 57 32.26 19.10 -14.15
C SER A 57 31.68 17.93 -13.36
N VAL A 58 30.80 17.10 -13.94
CA VAL A 58 30.25 15.93 -13.24
C VAL A 58 31.35 14.92 -12.91
N THR A 59 32.31 14.72 -13.80
CA THR A 59 33.48 13.87 -13.58
C THR A 59 34.34 14.37 -12.39
N TYR A 60 34.52 15.68 -12.28
CA TYR A 60 35.24 16.29 -11.18
C TYR A 60 34.54 16.04 -9.83
N TRP A 61 33.22 16.23 -9.76
CA TRP A 61 32.44 16.01 -8.55
C TRP A 61 32.43 14.52 -8.16
N ALA A 62 32.24 13.62 -9.12
CA ALA A 62 32.28 12.19 -8.83
C ALA A 62 33.64 11.74 -8.31
N LYS A 63 34.75 12.15 -8.96
CA LYS A 63 36.11 11.72 -8.57
C LYS A 63 36.63 12.33 -7.29
N ASN A 64 36.37 13.61 -7.05
CA ASN A 64 37.01 14.33 -5.96
C ASN A 64 36.14 14.42 -4.70
N TYR A 65 34.82 14.21 -4.82
CA TYR A 65 33.86 14.30 -3.73
C TYR A 65 33.05 13.03 -3.52
N ASN A 66 33.32 11.95 -4.28
CA ASN A 66 32.63 10.66 -4.20
C ASN A 66 31.11 10.82 -4.31
N VAL A 67 30.64 11.59 -5.29
CA VAL A 67 29.21 11.78 -5.55
C VAL A 67 28.67 10.54 -6.27
N ASP A 68 27.67 9.87 -5.66
CA ASP A 68 27.09 8.62 -6.15
C ASP A 68 25.91 8.82 -7.10
N GLY A 69 25.52 10.05 -7.40
CA GLY A 69 24.45 10.34 -8.35
C GLY A 69 24.23 11.81 -8.63
N PHE A 70 23.64 12.08 -9.79
CA PHE A 70 23.34 13.44 -10.25
C PHE A 70 21.88 13.55 -10.68
N ARG A 71 21.18 14.56 -10.15
CA ARG A 71 19.88 15.01 -10.65
C ARG A 71 20.11 16.25 -11.53
N PHE A 72 19.75 16.15 -12.80
CA PHE A 72 19.87 17.26 -13.75
C PHE A 72 18.57 18.09 -13.75
N ASP A 73 18.68 19.32 -13.31
CA ASP A 73 17.66 20.34 -13.43
C ASP A 73 17.35 20.57 -14.91
N LEU A 74 16.05 20.64 -15.26
CA LEU A 74 15.55 20.83 -16.62
C LEU A 74 16.40 20.08 -17.68
N MET A 75 16.63 18.80 -17.44
CA MET A 75 17.43 17.93 -18.33
C MET A 75 16.92 17.95 -19.77
N GLY A 76 15.62 18.20 -19.97
CA GLY A 76 15.02 18.37 -21.29
C GLY A 76 15.62 19.49 -22.15
N LEU A 77 16.28 20.47 -21.55
CA LEU A 77 17.01 21.54 -22.26
C LEU A 77 18.46 21.14 -22.62
N ILE A 78 18.92 19.95 -22.23
CA ILE A 78 20.24 19.41 -22.56
C ILE A 78 20.08 18.36 -23.68
N ASP A 79 21.00 18.36 -24.63
CA ASP A 79 20.92 17.40 -25.74
C ASP A 79 21.30 15.97 -25.32
N THR A 80 20.72 14.98 -26.01
CA THR A 80 20.92 13.56 -25.72
C THR A 80 22.37 13.11 -25.86
N GLU A 81 23.14 13.68 -26.82
CA GLU A 81 24.55 13.33 -26.98
C GLU A 81 25.39 13.79 -25.79
N THR A 82 25.12 14.98 -25.26
CA THR A 82 25.77 15.44 -24.02
C THR A 82 25.46 14.49 -22.85
N MET A 83 24.23 14.07 -22.71
CA MET A 83 23.84 13.16 -21.63
C MET A 83 24.44 11.76 -21.79
N LYS A 84 24.57 11.24 -23.02
CA LYS A 84 25.31 10.01 -23.31
C LYS A 84 26.80 10.11 -22.94
N GLU A 85 27.46 11.23 -23.29
CA GLU A 85 28.85 11.44 -22.91
C GLU A 85 29.03 11.58 -21.39
N VAL A 86 28.08 12.21 -20.69
CA VAL A 86 28.03 12.25 -19.22
C VAL A 86 27.96 10.83 -18.67
N ARG A 87 27.00 10.01 -19.14
CA ARG A 87 26.85 8.63 -18.70
C ARG A 87 28.14 7.82 -18.91
N ALA A 88 28.66 7.85 -20.13
CA ALA A 88 29.88 7.13 -20.48
C ALA A 88 31.13 7.58 -19.71
N ALA A 89 31.19 8.85 -19.28
CA ALA A 89 32.28 9.36 -18.47
C ALA A 89 32.16 8.91 -17.01
N LEU A 90 30.95 8.90 -16.45
CA LEU A 90 30.69 8.44 -15.10
C LEU A 90 30.85 6.93 -14.95
N ASP A 91 30.44 6.12 -15.95
CA ASP A 91 30.61 4.66 -15.97
C ASP A 91 32.08 4.23 -15.89
N LYS A 92 33.02 5.05 -16.39
CA LYS A 92 34.45 4.82 -16.26
C LYS A 92 34.97 5.03 -14.83
N ILE A 93 34.20 5.74 -13.99
CA ILE A 93 34.53 5.97 -12.58
C ILE A 93 33.86 4.86 -11.77
N ASP A 94 32.52 4.79 -11.83
CA ASP A 94 31.69 3.79 -11.20
C ASP A 94 30.34 3.69 -11.98
N PRO A 95 30.04 2.53 -12.59
CA PRO A 95 28.79 2.36 -13.32
C PRO A 95 27.54 2.39 -12.42
N SER A 96 27.69 2.28 -11.10
CA SER A 96 26.57 2.42 -10.15
C SER A 96 26.13 3.87 -9.89
N ILE A 97 26.88 4.87 -10.39
CA ILE A 97 26.48 6.28 -10.25
C ILE A 97 25.16 6.52 -10.96
N ILE A 98 24.16 7.01 -10.21
CA ILE A 98 22.82 7.27 -10.71
C ILE A 98 22.80 8.57 -11.52
N ILE A 99 22.11 8.58 -12.65
CA ILE A 99 21.77 9.80 -13.41
C ILE A 99 20.26 9.84 -13.59
N LEU A 100 19.65 10.93 -13.14
CA LEU A 100 18.24 11.20 -13.37
C LEU A 100 18.02 12.70 -13.58
N GLY A 101 16.89 13.08 -14.14
CA GLY A 101 16.59 14.49 -14.33
C GLY A 101 15.18 14.78 -14.82
N GLU A 102 14.92 16.06 -14.98
CA GLU A 102 13.63 16.57 -15.45
C GLU A 102 13.62 16.62 -16.98
N GLY A 103 12.95 15.66 -17.57
CA GLY A 103 12.84 15.53 -19.03
C GLY A 103 11.64 16.29 -19.61
N TRP A 104 11.39 17.51 -19.17
CA TRP A 104 10.27 18.32 -19.65
C TRP A 104 10.49 18.86 -21.06
N ASP A 105 9.45 18.81 -21.91
CA ASP A 105 9.45 19.42 -23.24
C ASP A 105 9.18 20.92 -23.15
N MET A 106 10.23 21.72 -23.13
CA MET A 106 10.19 23.17 -22.88
C MET A 106 10.51 24.02 -24.13
N ASN A 107 9.93 23.73 -25.27
CA ASN A 107 9.98 24.58 -26.48
C ASN A 107 11.30 25.32 -26.76
N THR A 108 12.43 24.63 -26.72
CA THR A 108 13.73 25.23 -27.02
C THR A 108 13.94 25.43 -28.53
N THR A 109 14.93 26.25 -28.90
CA THR A 109 15.41 26.39 -30.29
C THR A 109 16.19 25.16 -30.80
N MET A 110 16.50 24.21 -29.90
CA MET A 110 17.10 22.94 -30.27
C MET A 110 16.08 22.04 -30.98
N ASP A 111 16.54 21.24 -31.93
CA ASP A 111 15.74 20.21 -32.59
C ASP A 111 15.18 19.25 -31.51
N LYS A 112 13.86 19.10 -31.48
CA LYS A 112 13.15 18.29 -30.49
C LYS A 112 13.64 16.84 -30.43
N SER A 113 14.04 16.26 -31.57
CA SER A 113 14.60 14.90 -31.61
C SER A 113 15.94 14.73 -30.91
N LYS A 114 16.60 15.84 -30.55
CA LYS A 114 17.90 15.85 -29.84
C LYS A 114 17.78 16.22 -28.37
N MET A 115 16.59 16.60 -27.90
CA MET A 115 16.36 16.97 -26.51
C MET A 115 16.30 15.74 -25.61
N THR A 116 16.79 15.85 -24.38
CA THR A 116 16.68 14.77 -23.38
C THR A 116 15.33 14.87 -22.65
N ILE A 117 14.26 14.70 -23.40
CA ILE A 117 12.88 14.72 -22.92
C ILE A 117 12.34 13.29 -22.77
N GLN A 118 11.26 13.12 -22.00
CA GLN A 118 10.63 11.81 -21.78
C GLN A 118 10.34 11.05 -23.09
N PRO A 119 9.76 11.65 -24.15
CA PRO A 119 9.58 10.98 -25.43
C PRO A 119 10.86 10.42 -26.07
N ASN A 120 12.00 11.01 -25.75
CA ASN A 120 13.31 10.59 -26.27
C ASN A 120 14.08 9.69 -25.29
N ALA A 121 13.45 9.21 -24.21
CA ALA A 121 14.10 8.42 -23.17
C ALA A 121 14.82 7.18 -23.72
N TYR A 122 14.25 6.53 -24.77
CA TYR A 122 14.86 5.38 -25.45
C TYR A 122 16.26 5.67 -25.99
N GLN A 123 16.58 6.93 -26.34
CA GLN A 123 17.91 7.30 -26.86
C GLN A 123 19.01 7.28 -25.81
N VAL A 124 18.65 7.34 -24.52
CA VAL A 124 19.57 7.34 -23.36
C VAL A 124 19.29 6.17 -22.41
N ALA A 125 18.66 5.11 -22.93
CA ALA A 125 18.43 3.87 -22.22
C ALA A 125 19.74 3.09 -21.98
N SER A 126 19.69 2.09 -21.14
CA SER A 126 20.77 1.11 -20.97
C SER A 126 21.01 0.38 -22.31
N ASP A 127 22.28 0.26 -22.71
CA ASP A 127 22.69 -0.44 -23.94
C ASP A 127 23.50 -1.73 -23.66
N GLY A 128 23.49 -2.19 -22.40
CA GLY A 128 24.25 -3.33 -21.93
C GLY A 128 25.74 -3.03 -21.67
N LYS A 129 26.22 -1.84 -22.02
CA LYS A 129 27.56 -1.32 -21.67
C LYS A 129 27.48 -0.13 -20.72
N ASN A 130 26.51 0.72 -20.96
CA ASN A 130 26.24 1.89 -20.13
C ASN A 130 24.86 1.74 -19.48
N ASN A 131 24.73 2.17 -18.23
CA ASN A 131 23.44 2.24 -17.57
C ASN A 131 22.55 3.32 -18.22
N GLY A 132 21.24 3.17 -18.08
CA GLY A 132 20.28 4.16 -18.55
C GLY A 132 20.29 5.45 -17.73
N ILE A 133 19.61 6.46 -18.27
CA ILE A 133 19.32 7.73 -17.60
C ILE A 133 17.83 7.75 -17.28
N ALA A 134 17.48 8.11 -16.05
CA ALA A 134 16.10 8.09 -15.58
C ALA A 134 15.46 9.49 -15.60
N PHE A 135 14.13 9.51 -15.67
CA PHE A 135 13.31 10.71 -15.83
C PHE A 135 12.27 10.81 -14.73
N PHE A 136 12.07 11.97 -14.16
CA PHE A 136 10.93 12.22 -13.30
C PHE A 136 9.63 11.97 -14.04
N ASN A 137 8.77 11.14 -13.46
CA ASN A 137 7.50 10.75 -14.03
C ASN A 137 6.37 11.63 -13.47
N ASP A 138 6.01 12.67 -14.21
CA ASP A 138 4.91 13.56 -13.84
C ASP A 138 3.53 12.92 -13.95
N SER A 139 3.40 11.87 -14.75
CA SER A 139 2.17 11.12 -14.92
C SER A 139 1.69 10.50 -13.59
N ILE A 140 2.58 9.80 -12.84
CA ILE A 140 2.22 9.24 -11.54
C ILE A 140 2.00 10.36 -10.51
N ARG A 141 2.85 11.40 -10.52
CA ARG A 141 2.71 12.55 -9.61
C ARG A 141 1.32 13.17 -9.69
N ASP A 142 0.91 13.54 -10.90
CA ASP A 142 -0.36 14.23 -11.14
C ASP A 142 -1.54 13.25 -11.09
N GLY A 143 -1.34 12.00 -11.53
CA GLY A 143 -2.31 10.93 -11.39
C GLY A 143 -2.68 10.63 -9.94
N LEU A 144 -1.70 10.68 -9.03
CA LEU A 144 -1.91 10.44 -7.60
C LEU A 144 -2.67 11.57 -6.91
N LYS A 145 -2.21 12.81 -7.05
CA LYS A 145 -2.66 13.94 -6.23
C LYS A 145 -3.38 15.05 -6.98
N GLY A 146 -3.51 14.92 -8.31
CA GLY A 146 -4.01 15.98 -9.21
C GLY A 146 -2.90 16.90 -9.69
N SER A 147 -3.22 17.70 -10.73
CA SER A 147 -2.30 18.62 -11.37
C SER A 147 -1.57 19.52 -10.36
N VAL A 148 -0.26 19.67 -10.52
CA VAL A 148 0.54 20.60 -9.71
C VAL A 148 0.29 22.07 -10.06
N PHE A 149 -0.34 22.34 -11.22
CA PHE A 149 -0.67 23.69 -11.69
C PHE A 149 -2.07 24.14 -11.25
N ASP A 150 -2.87 23.25 -10.65
CA ASP A 150 -4.17 23.57 -10.05
C ASP A 150 -4.24 22.97 -8.64
N SER A 151 -4.19 23.82 -7.62
CA SER A 151 -4.23 23.39 -6.23
C SER A 151 -5.52 22.66 -5.84
N ALA A 152 -6.64 22.93 -6.52
CA ALA A 152 -7.94 22.32 -6.27
C ALA A 152 -8.17 21.00 -7.02
N ASP A 153 -7.37 20.71 -8.08
CA ASP A 153 -7.52 19.44 -8.82
C ASP A 153 -7.19 18.25 -7.91
N THR A 154 -7.97 17.18 -8.04
CA THR A 154 -7.83 15.93 -7.29
C THR A 154 -7.17 14.86 -8.14
N GLY A 155 -6.62 13.83 -7.51
CA GLY A 155 -6.07 12.65 -8.17
C GLY A 155 -6.64 11.36 -7.60
N PHE A 156 -6.02 10.23 -7.91
CA PHE A 156 -6.44 8.90 -7.47
C PHE A 156 -6.64 8.84 -5.95
N VAL A 157 -5.64 9.24 -5.16
CA VAL A 157 -5.72 9.15 -3.70
C VAL A 157 -6.72 10.13 -3.08
N SER A 158 -7.15 11.14 -3.81
CA SER A 158 -8.20 12.09 -3.40
C SER A 158 -9.57 11.81 -4.03
N GLY A 159 -9.76 10.61 -4.60
CA GLY A 159 -11.06 10.11 -5.04
C GLY A 159 -11.48 10.55 -6.44
N LYS A 160 -10.56 11.00 -7.30
CA LYS A 160 -10.83 11.32 -8.70
C LYS A 160 -11.08 10.03 -9.48
N ALA A 161 -12.31 9.86 -9.95
CA ALA A 161 -12.67 8.70 -10.76
C ALA A 161 -11.94 8.70 -12.13
N GLY A 162 -11.67 7.51 -12.66
CA GLY A 162 -11.04 7.32 -13.97
C GLY A 162 -9.51 7.46 -13.97
N GLN A 163 -8.88 7.52 -12.79
CA GLN A 163 -7.40 7.52 -12.67
C GLN A 163 -6.82 6.12 -12.53
N GLU A 164 -7.64 5.10 -12.33
CA GLU A 164 -7.22 3.74 -12.01
C GLU A 164 -6.36 3.13 -13.11
N LYS A 165 -6.74 3.31 -14.38
CA LYS A 165 -5.97 2.82 -15.54
C LYS A 165 -4.60 3.51 -15.63
N LEU A 166 -4.55 4.82 -15.37
CA LEU A 166 -3.29 5.57 -15.35
C LEU A 166 -2.38 5.08 -14.23
N ILE A 167 -2.90 4.88 -13.02
CA ILE A 167 -2.13 4.35 -11.89
C ILE A 167 -1.69 2.91 -12.15
N ALA A 168 -2.54 2.05 -12.72
CA ALA A 168 -2.19 0.69 -13.11
C ALA A 168 -1.03 0.68 -14.14
N HIS A 169 -1.10 1.55 -15.15
CA HIS A 169 -0.05 1.69 -16.15
C HIS A 169 1.28 2.15 -15.52
N ASN A 170 1.23 3.12 -14.61
CA ASN A 170 2.40 3.57 -13.86
C ASN A 170 2.94 2.47 -12.94
N ALA A 171 2.07 1.66 -12.32
CA ALA A 171 2.49 0.56 -11.46
C ALA A 171 3.30 -0.52 -12.20
N LEU A 172 3.09 -0.66 -13.51
CA LEU A 172 3.84 -1.55 -14.41
C LEU A 172 5.08 -0.86 -15.06
N GLY A 173 5.52 0.28 -14.53
CA GLY A 173 6.73 0.97 -14.99
C GLY A 173 6.56 1.75 -16.28
N CYS A 174 5.34 2.23 -16.59
CA CYS A 174 5.06 3.03 -17.79
C CYS A 174 5.46 2.36 -19.12
N GLN A 175 5.32 1.06 -19.22
CA GLN A 175 5.57 0.34 -20.47
C GLN A 175 4.66 0.89 -21.58
N TYR A 176 5.22 1.12 -22.79
CA TYR A 176 4.40 1.52 -23.92
C TYR A 176 3.40 0.42 -24.29
N ASP A 177 2.15 0.79 -24.41
CA ASP A 177 1.07 -0.06 -24.89
C ASP A 177 0.23 0.71 -25.93
N ALA A 178 0.22 0.23 -27.17
CA ALA A 178 -0.49 0.87 -28.28
C ALA A 178 -2.01 0.85 -28.09
N GLU A 179 -2.54 -0.08 -27.29
CA GLU A 179 -3.97 -0.26 -27.01
C GLU A 179 -4.39 0.41 -25.70
N ALA A 180 -3.44 0.93 -24.89
CA ALA A 180 -3.76 1.60 -23.65
C ALA A 180 -4.57 2.87 -23.88
N GLU A 181 -5.69 3.02 -23.18
CA GLU A 181 -6.52 4.24 -23.23
C GLU A 181 -5.82 5.44 -22.61
N THR A 182 -4.86 5.20 -21.70
CA THR A 182 -4.05 6.21 -21.03
C THR A 182 -2.59 5.79 -21.04
N THR A 183 -1.71 6.74 -21.37
CA THR A 183 -0.26 6.55 -21.32
C THR A 183 0.34 7.44 -20.24
N CYS A 184 1.54 7.13 -19.79
CA CYS A 184 2.26 7.96 -18.83
C CYS A 184 2.55 9.38 -19.37
N TRP A 185 2.58 9.54 -20.67
CA TRP A 185 2.78 10.78 -21.41
C TRP A 185 2.30 10.58 -22.84
N ASN A 186 2.10 11.66 -23.60
CA ASN A 186 1.62 11.60 -24.99
C ASN A 186 2.75 11.13 -25.95
N GLY A 187 3.22 9.91 -25.73
CA GLY A 187 4.20 9.26 -26.59
C GLY A 187 3.55 8.45 -27.71
N ASN A 188 4.38 7.88 -28.55
CA ASN A 188 4.01 6.94 -29.60
C ASN A 188 4.91 5.70 -29.55
N ALA A 189 4.68 4.71 -30.40
CA ALA A 189 5.38 3.43 -30.40
C ALA A 189 6.92 3.52 -30.52
N GLN A 190 7.46 4.65 -30.93
CA GLN A 190 8.89 4.85 -31.14
C GLN A 190 9.51 5.78 -30.08
N ASP A 191 8.69 6.64 -29.46
CA ASP A 191 9.12 7.68 -28.55
C ASP A 191 8.60 7.34 -27.14
N HIS A 192 9.34 6.56 -26.35
CA HIS A 192 8.90 6.04 -25.06
C HIS A 192 10.09 5.66 -24.15
N TYR A 193 9.82 5.30 -22.90
CA TYR A 193 10.77 4.63 -22.04
C TYR A 193 11.13 3.25 -22.61
N ALA A 194 12.40 2.90 -22.59
CA ALA A 194 12.87 1.59 -23.05
C ALA A 194 12.77 0.51 -21.97
N ASP A 195 12.82 0.92 -20.69
CA ASP A 195 12.70 0.05 -19.55
C ASP A 195 12.20 0.81 -18.31
N ALA A 196 11.69 0.09 -17.31
CA ALA A 196 11.19 0.69 -16.07
C ALA A 196 12.30 1.34 -15.22
N GLY A 197 13.56 1.00 -15.46
CA GLY A 197 14.72 1.65 -14.81
C GLY A 197 14.89 3.11 -15.20
N GLN A 198 14.20 3.58 -16.25
CA GLN A 198 14.18 4.98 -16.66
C GLN A 198 13.08 5.81 -15.96
N VAL A 199 12.18 5.19 -15.19
CA VAL A 199 10.98 5.82 -14.63
C VAL A 199 11.19 6.15 -13.17
N VAL A 200 11.21 7.44 -12.80
CA VAL A 200 11.31 7.90 -11.39
C VAL A 200 9.92 8.26 -10.89
N ASN A 201 9.37 7.41 -10.03
CA ASN A 201 8.05 7.60 -9.43
C ASN A 201 8.14 8.44 -8.17
N TYR A 202 7.26 9.43 -8.02
CA TYR A 202 7.24 10.33 -6.88
C TYR A 202 5.85 10.96 -6.69
N ALA A 203 5.55 11.38 -5.46
CA ALA A 203 4.33 12.11 -5.14
C ALA A 203 4.58 13.60 -4.91
N GLU A 204 5.74 13.97 -4.37
CA GLU A 204 6.20 15.35 -4.22
C GLU A 204 7.71 15.48 -4.45
N ILE A 205 8.15 16.68 -4.76
CA ILE A 205 9.54 17.10 -4.83
C ILE A 205 9.66 18.55 -4.30
N HIS A 206 10.82 19.18 -4.38
CA HIS A 206 11.06 20.53 -3.87
C HIS A 206 10.19 21.63 -4.52
N ASP A 207 9.76 21.45 -5.76
CA ASP A 207 8.84 22.33 -6.48
C ASP A 207 7.38 22.03 -6.19
N ASN A 208 6.51 23.04 -6.33
CA ASN A 208 5.07 22.99 -6.12
C ASN A 208 4.67 22.71 -4.66
N LEU A 209 3.39 22.42 -4.41
CA LEU A 209 2.89 22.09 -3.08
C LEU A 209 3.44 20.74 -2.61
N THR A 210 3.76 20.63 -1.32
CA THR A 210 4.00 19.32 -0.70
C THR A 210 2.77 18.42 -0.88
N LEU A 211 2.93 17.11 -0.76
CA LEU A 211 1.80 16.18 -0.83
C LEU A 211 0.72 16.54 0.20
N TYR A 212 1.13 16.83 1.44
CA TYR A 212 0.22 17.24 2.50
C TYR A 212 -0.53 18.53 2.16
N ASP A 213 0.19 19.59 1.75
CA ASP A 213 -0.44 20.88 1.39
C ASP A 213 -1.37 20.74 0.19
N LYS A 214 -1.02 19.90 -0.79
CA LYS A 214 -1.87 19.61 -1.95
C LYS A 214 -3.17 18.90 -1.55
N LEU A 215 -3.09 17.86 -0.69
CA LEU A 215 -4.25 17.15 -0.19
C LEU A 215 -5.17 18.08 0.61
N LYS A 216 -4.62 18.92 1.48
CA LYS A 216 -5.40 19.92 2.23
C LYS A 216 -6.07 20.96 1.32
N ALA A 217 -5.43 21.33 0.22
CA ALA A 217 -5.99 22.29 -0.74
C ALA A 217 -7.06 21.66 -1.63
N SER A 218 -6.85 20.44 -2.11
CA SER A 218 -7.78 19.78 -3.06
C SER A 218 -8.98 19.10 -2.39
N VAL A 219 -8.85 18.65 -1.13
CA VAL A 219 -9.94 18.04 -0.34
C VAL A 219 -10.01 18.70 1.04
N PRO A 220 -10.41 19.98 1.12
CA PRO A 220 -10.37 20.75 2.38
C PRO A 220 -11.37 20.27 3.44
N THR A 221 -12.30 19.38 3.07
CA THR A 221 -13.30 18.80 3.98
C THR A 221 -12.78 17.56 4.73
N ASP A 222 -11.65 17.00 4.32
CA ASP A 222 -11.06 15.85 5.01
C ASP A 222 -10.54 16.24 6.40
N ASP A 223 -10.80 15.40 7.37
CA ASP A 223 -10.13 15.46 8.66
C ASP A 223 -8.64 15.06 8.54
N GLU A 224 -7.92 15.22 9.62
CA GLU A 224 -6.48 14.91 9.63
C GLU A 224 -6.20 13.41 9.40
N ALA A 225 -7.01 12.53 9.97
CA ALA A 225 -6.83 11.08 9.83
C ALA A 225 -7.02 10.64 8.36
N THR A 226 -8.02 11.20 7.69
CA THR A 226 -8.29 10.96 6.26
C THR A 226 -7.15 11.50 5.39
N THR A 227 -6.65 12.71 5.69
CA THR A 227 -5.49 13.28 4.98
C THR A 227 -4.24 12.40 5.12
N VAL A 228 -3.97 11.89 6.33
CA VAL A 228 -2.87 10.94 6.60
C VAL A 228 -3.06 9.64 5.83
N ALA A 229 -4.29 9.08 5.78
CA ALA A 229 -4.56 7.85 5.04
C ALA A 229 -4.31 8.03 3.53
N ARG A 230 -4.72 9.15 2.94
CA ARG A 230 -4.45 9.48 1.53
C ARG A 230 -2.94 9.63 1.25
N ALA A 231 -2.20 10.28 2.15
CA ALA A 231 -0.75 10.42 2.01
C ALA A 231 -0.06 9.05 2.07
N LYS A 232 -0.41 8.19 3.04
CA LYS A 232 0.09 6.81 3.13
C LYS A 232 -0.24 6.00 1.88
N LEU A 233 -1.43 6.19 1.30
CA LEU A 233 -1.80 5.51 0.05
C LEU A 233 -0.94 6.00 -1.12
N ALA A 234 -0.67 7.31 -1.23
CA ALA A 234 0.23 7.87 -2.26
C ALA A 234 1.65 7.29 -2.13
N ASP A 235 2.20 7.26 -0.91
CA ASP A 235 3.50 6.63 -0.64
C ASP A 235 3.49 5.15 -1.05
N SER A 236 2.40 4.43 -0.75
CA SER A 236 2.27 3.02 -1.11
C SER A 236 2.33 2.80 -2.62
N VAL A 237 1.64 3.62 -3.40
CA VAL A 237 1.69 3.52 -4.87
C VAL A 237 3.12 3.77 -5.37
N VAL A 238 3.81 4.79 -4.83
CA VAL A 238 5.20 5.10 -5.23
C VAL A 238 6.15 3.94 -4.89
N TYR A 239 6.07 3.39 -3.67
CA TYR A 239 7.02 2.37 -3.23
C TYR A 239 6.70 0.95 -3.73
N LEU A 240 5.46 0.66 -4.06
CA LEU A 240 5.06 -0.69 -4.48
C LEU A 240 4.92 -0.83 -6.01
N SER A 241 5.10 0.24 -6.78
CA SER A 241 5.14 0.21 -8.26
C SER A 241 6.53 -0.11 -8.80
N GLU A 242 6.60 -0.61 -10.02
CA GLU A 242 7.86 -0.74 -10.76
C GLU A 242 8.46 0.64 -11.07
N GLY A 243 9.75 0.69 -11.34
CA GLY A 243 10.50 1.95 -11.52
C GLY A 243 11.29 2.34 -10.27
N ILE A 244 11.80 3.56 -10.23
CA ILE A 244 12.66 4.10 -9.18
C ILE A 244 11.81 4.97 -8.24
N PRO A 245 11.57 4.60 -6.98
CA PRO A 245 10.85 5.46 -6.05
C PRO A 245 11.72 6.62 -5.60
N ALA A 246 11.18 7.83 -5.63
CA ALA A 246 11.80 9.03 -5.08
C ALA A 246 10.87 9.71 -4.07
N THR A 247 11.42 10.15 -2.95
CA THR A 247 10.68 10.79 -1.86
C THR A 247 11.46 12.00 -1.37
N GLN A 248 10.80 13.14 -1.27
CA GLN A 248 11.37 14.32 -0.65
C GLN A 248 11.46 14.15 0.87
N LEU A 249 12.55 14.59 1.48
CA LEU A 249 12.70 14.58 2.94
C LEU A 249 11.56 15.33 3.62
N GLY A 250 10.86 14.62 4.49
CA GLY A 250 9.72 15.11 5.24
C GLY A 250 8.36 14.68 4.71
N GLN A 251 8.26 14.13 3.50
CA GLN A 251 7.01 13.55 2.98
C GLN A 251 6.50 12.48 3.93
N GLU A 252 7.37 11.61 4.44
CA GLU A 252 7.09 10.53 5.36
C GLU A 252 6.49 10.96 6.71
N PHE A 253 6.63 12.24 7.06
CA PHE A 253 5.99 12.85 8.23
C PHE A 253 5.13 14.07 7.86
N LEU A 254 4.56 14.07 6.66
CA LEU A 254 3.57 15.05 6.18
C LEU A 254 4.08 16.49 6.27
N ARG A 255 5.31 16.75 5.77
CA ARG A 255 5.90 18.08 5.71
C ARG A 255 4.94 19.07 5.07
N THR A 256 4.81 20.25 5.67
CA THR A 256 4.08 21.38 5.12
C THR A 256 5.01 22.55 4.88
N LYS A 257 4.73 23.32 3.85
CA LYS A 257 5.33 24.64 3.59
C LYS A 257 4.26 25.75 3.73
N GLY A 258 3.18 25.46 4.48
CA GLY A 258 2.09 26.40 4.70
C GLY A 258 1.31 26.74 3.42
N GLY A 259 1.24 25.80 2.46
CA GLY A 259 0.60 26.02 1.17
C GLY A 259 1.44 26.84 0.18
N ASN A 260 2.74 27.08 0.46
CA ASN A 260 3.62 27.79 -0.45
C ASN A 260 4.20 26.84 -1.51
N GLY A 261 3.64 26.85 -2.72
CA GLY A 261 4.08 26.04 -3.85
C GLY A 261 5.34 26.55 -4.57
N ASN A 262 5.85 27.75 -4.21
CA ASN A 262 7.06 28.35 -4.81
C ASN A 262 7.98 28.89 -3.73
N SER A 263 8.50 27.99 -2.90
CA SER A 263 9.18 28.32 -1.65
C SER A 263 10.69 28.52 -1.78
N TYR A 264 11.27 28.45 -2.98
CA TYR A 264 12.72 28.41 -3.20
C TYR A 264 13.49 29.59 -2.52
N ASN A 265 12.86 30.75 -2.37
CA ASN A 265 13.45 31.94 -1.73
C ASN A 265 12.65 32.43 -0.51
N ALA A 266 11.76 31.61 0.05
CA ALA A 266 10.89 32.02 1.16
C ALA A 266 11.58 31.95 2.54
N GLY A 267 12.87 31.56 2.58
CA GLY A 267 13.65 31.44 3.82
C GLY A 267 13.24 30.27 4.70
N ASP A 268 13.82 30.22 5.90
CA ASP A 268 13.70 29.09 6.83
C ASP A 268 12.28 28.90 7.35
N ALA A 269 11.49 29.96 7.47
CA ALA A 269 10.11 29.86 7.95
C ALA A 269 9.23 28.91 7.11
N ALA A 270 9.52 28.81 5.80
CA ALA A 270 8.82 27.89 4.89
C ALA A 270 9.61 26.60 4.62
N ASN A 271 10.94 26.66 4.65
CA ASN A 271 11.79 25.57 4.13
C ASN A 271 12.49 24.73 5.20
N ALA A 272 12.62 25.21 6.45
CA ALA A 272 13.20 24.43 7.52
C ALA A 272 12.38 23.15 7.78
N ILE A 273 13.07 22.07 8.13
CA ILE A 273 12.42 20.81 8.51
C ILE A 273 11.94 20.91 9.96
N ASP A 274 10.65 20.77 10.17
CA ASP A 274 10.08 20.66 11.52
C ASP A 274 10.14 19.19 11.99
N TRP A 275 11.19 18.85 12.73
CA TRP A 275 11.40 17.52 13.28
C TRP A 275 10.35 17.11 14.34
N ASN A 276 9.59 18.07 14.91
CA ASN A 276 8.48 17.73 15.81
C ASN A 276 7.37 17.00 15.06
N ARG A 277 7.18 17.30 13.76
CA ARG A 277 6.21 16.57 12.94
C ARG A 277 6.60 15.09 12.77
N ALA A 278 7.89 14.76 12.73
CA ALA A 278 8.33 13.36 12.68
C ALA A 278 7.91 12.58 13.94
N ALA A 279 7.91 13.24 15.12
CA ALA A 279 7.37 12.64 16.35
C ALA A 279 5.84 12.60 16.35
N GLN A 280 5.19 13.64 15.84
CA GLN A 280 3.72 13.73 15.75
C GLN A 280 3.14 12.65 14.82
N TYR A 281 3.80 12.37 13.70
CA TYR A 281 3.38 11.40 12.69
C TYR A 281 4.30 10.18 12.65
N ALA A 282 4.76 9.72 13.81
CA ALA A 282 5.67 8.57 13.93
C ALA A 282 5.12 7.31 13.23
N ASP A 283 3.80 7.09 13.31
CA ASP A 283 3.14 5.96 12.62
C ASP A 283 3.27 6.05 11.09
N SER A 284 3.29 7.25 10.50
CA SER A 284 3.51 7.43 9.06
C SER A 284 4.97 7.18 8.70
N VAL A 285 5.91 7.65 9.53
CA VAL A 285 7.34 7.34 9.36
C VAL A 285 7.58 5.83 9.41
N ASP A 286 6.99 5.13 10.36
CA ASP A 286 7.14 3.68 10.50
C ASP A 286 6.45 2.93 9.35
N TYR A 287 5.33 3.46 8.86
CA TYR A 287 4.68 2.94 7.65
C TYR A 287 5.60 3.00 6.43
N VAL A 288 6.20 4.17 6.14
CA VAL A 288 7.12 4.34 5.00
C VAL A 288 8.37 3.47 5.16
N LYS A 289 8.95 3.35 6.37
CA LYS A 289 10.03 2.38 6.65
C LYS A 289 9.61 0.96 6.31
N GLY A 290 8.38 0.59 6.65
CA GLY A 290 7.79 -0.71 6.33
C GLY A 290 7.67 -0.93 4.83
N LEU A 291 7.18 0.06 4.06
CA LEU A 291 7.09 0.01 2.59
C LEU A 291 8.47 -0.20 1.95
N ILE A 292 9.49 0.53 2.41
CA ILE A 292 10.88 0.37 1.96
C ILE A 292 11.38 -1.05 2.23
N LYS A 293 11.09 -1.61 3.42
CA LYS A 293 11.44 -2.98 3.79
C LYS A 293 10.75 -3.99 2.86
N LEU A 294 9.45 -3.85 2.62
CA LEU A 294 8.68 -4.71 1.71
C LEU A 294 9.26 -4.66 0.29
N ARG A 295 9.49 -3.45 -0.26
CA ARG A 295 10.08 -3.29 -1.58
C ARG A 295 11.45 -3.97 -1.70
N LYS A 296 12.29 -3.92 -0.64
CA LYS A 296 13.58 -4.62 -0.61
C LYS A 296 13.43 -6.14 -0.59
N GLN A 297 12.38 -6.66 0.06
CA GLN A 297 12.13 -8.10 0.19
C GLN A 297 11.50 -8.69 -1.08
N ILE A 298 10.57 -7.98 -1.71
CA ILE A 298 9.83 -8.44 -2.89
C ILE A 298 10.57 -7.99 -4.15
N LYS A 299 11.29 -8.92 -4.78
CA LYS A 299 12.07 -8.62 -6.00
C LYS A 299 11.18 -8.25 -7.17
N ALA A 300 10.01 -8.86 -7.26
CA ALA A 300 9.01 -8.59 -8.29
C ALA A 300 8.39 -7.18 -8.24
N LEU A 301 8.83 -6.30 -7.32
CA LEU A 301 8.50 -4.87 -7.30
C LEU A 301 9.69 -3.99 -7.71
N ARG A 302 10.78 -4.57 -8.20
CA ARG A 302 12.03 -3.88 -8.54
C ARG A 302 12.64 -4.39 -9.84
N LEU A 303 11.77 -4.83 -10.75
CA LEU A 303 12.16 -5.25 -12.08
C LEU A 303 12.41 -4.00 -12.93
N THR A 304 13.43 -4.06 -13.79
CA THR A 304 13.76 -2.96 -14.68
C THR A 304 13.40 -3.28 -16.13
N ASN A 305 13.47 -4.54 -16.52
CA ASN A 305 13.18 -5.01 -17.86
C ASN A 305 11.68 -5.29 -18.03
N TYR A 306 11.06 -4.83 -19.10
CA TYR A 306 9.63 -5.03 -19.35
C TYR A 306 9.25 -6.48 -19.62
N ASP A 307 10.11 -7.29 -20.23
CA ASP A 307 9.84 -8.72 -20.41
C ASP A 307 9.74 -9.42 -19.04
N ASP A 308 10.66 -9.12 -18.12
CA ASP A 308 10.63 -9.65 -16.74
C ASP A 308 9.37 -9.19 -15.98
N ILE A 309 8.94 -7.93 -16.18
CA ILE A 309 7.71 -7.40 -15.59
C ILE A 309 6.50 -8.15 -16.14
N ASN A 310 6.40 -8.34 -17.45
CA ASN A 310 5.30 -9.04 -18.10
C ASN A 310 5.20 -10.52 -17.66
N ASP A 311 6.32 -11.16 -17.39
CA ASP A 311 6.39 -12.55 -16.91
C ASP A 311 6.04 -12.67 -15.41
N SER A 312 6.28 -11.61 -14.64
CA SER A 312 6.18 -11.64 -13.17
C SER A 312 4.98 -10.92 -12.60
N VAL A 313 4.39 -9.95 -13.31
CA VAL A 313 3.30 -9.11 -12.81
C VAL A 313 2.06 -9.24 -13.69
N THR A 314 0.91 -9.44 -13.05
CA THR A 314 -0.39 -9.56 -13.74
C THR A 314 -1.40 -8.61 -13.12
N MET A 315 -1.98 -7.72 -13.92
CA MET A 315 -3.05 -6.82 -13.47
C MET A 315 -4.33 -7.61 -13.19
N LEU A 316 -4.96 -7.37 -12.04
CA LEU A 316 -6.19 -8.01 -11.60
C LEU A 316 -7.39 -7.05 -11.68
N LYS A 317 -7.21 -5.77 -11.34
CA LYS A 317 -8.28 -4.76 -11.33
C LYS A 317 -7.68 -3.36 -11.55
N SER A 318 -8.37 -2.54 -12.35
CA SER A 318 -8.01 -1.13 -12.57
C SER A 318 -9.23 -0.26 -12.84
N ASP A 319 -10.23 -0.34 -11.96
CA ASP A 319 -11.50 0.39 -12.05
C ASP A 319 -12.10 0.62 -10.65
N GLU A 320 -13.20 1.36 -10.58
CA GLU A 320 -14.00 1.58 -9.36
C GLU A 320 -13.16 2.05 -8.15
N GLY A 321 -12.16 2.92 -8.37
CA GLY A 321 -11.30 3.43 -7.31
C GLY A 321 -10.25 2.42 -6.79
N VAL A 322 -10.08 1.28 -7.48
CA VAL A 322 -9.17 0.20 -7.07
C VAL A 322 -8.18 -0.12 -8.17
N VAL A 323 -6.91 -0.26 -7.79
CA VAL A 323 -5.88 -0.88 -8.62
C VAL A 323 -5.33 -2.09 -7.87
N ALA A 324 -5.34 -3.26 -8.52
CA ALA A 324 -4.82 -4.48 -7.92
C ALA A 324 -4.03 -5.30 -8.94
N TYR A 325 -2.91 -5.87 -8.51
CA TYR A 325 -2.10 -6.74 -9.34
C TYR A 325 -1.44 -7.84 -8.52
N GLN A 326 -1.12 -8.94 -9.20
CA GLN A 326 -0.31 -10.01 -8.67
C GLN A 326 1.15 -9.79 -9.09
N ALA A 327 2.08 -9.93 -8.16
CA ALA A 327 3.52 -9.96 -8.42
C ALA A 327 4.10 -11.30 -7.93
N LYS A 328 4.98 -11.91 -8.73
CA LYS A 328 5.55 -13.22 -8.43
C LYS A 328 7.06 -13.24 -8.63
N ASP A 329 7.78 -13.76 -7.65
CA ASP A 329 9.22 -14.00 -7.72
C ASP A 329 9.62 -15.29 -6.98
N SER A 330 10.92 -15.53 -6.83
CA SER A 330 11.45 -16.71 -6.13
C SER A 330 11.12 -16.74 -4.63
N SER A 331 10.66 -15.64 -4.05
CA SER A 331 10.29 -15.53 -2.62
C SER A 331 8.79 -15.75 -2.37
N GLY A 332 7.97 -15.74 -3.43
CA GLY A 332 6.56 -16.04 -3.34
C GLY A 332 5.69 -15.36 -4.38
N THR A 333 4.38 -15.48 -4.16
CA THR A 333 3.35 -14.78 -4.92
C THR A 333 2.67 -13.78 -4.00
N TYR A 334 2.56 -12.55 -4.49
CA TYR A 334 2.04 -11.41 -3.74
C TYR A 334 0.86 -10.79 -4.48
N MET A 335 -0.13 -10.30 -3.73
CA MET A 335 -1.20 -9.45 -4.24
C MET A 335 -1.00 -8.06 -3.67
N VAL A 336 -0.91 -7.06 -4.54
CA VAL A 336 -0.82 -5.65 -4.17
C VAL A 336 -2.11 -4.98 -4.58
N ILE A 337 -2.75 -4.28 -3.65
CA ILE A 337 -4.06 -3.64 -3.86
C ILE A 337 -3.99 -2.21 -3.34
N PHE A 338 -4.40 -1.25 -4.15
CA PHE A 338 -4.59 0.15 -3.79
C PHE A 338 -6.07 0.46 -3.84
N ASN A 339 -6.70 0.78 -2.72
CA ASN A 339 -8.09 1.20 -2.64
C ASN A 339 -8.15 2.69 -2.29
N ALA A 340 -8.56 3.52 -3.24
CA ALA A 340 -8.72 4.96 -3.06
C ALA A 340 -10.14 5.38 -2.63
N ASN A 341 -11.05 4.42 -2.47
CA ASN A 341 -12.40 4.70 -1.99
C ASN A 341 -12.41 5.00 -0.49
N ASN A 342 -13.34 5.84 -0.06
CA ASN A 342 -13.60 6.11 1.37
C ASN A 342 -14.25 4.93 2.09
N GLU A 343 -14.59 3.86 1.38
CA GLU A 343 -15.21 2.63 1.88
C GLU A 343 -14.37 1.41 1.48
N PRO A 344 -14.48 0.29 2.22
CA PRO A 344 -13.87 -0.96 1.81
C PRO A 344 -14.36 -1.43 0.44
N ALA A 345 -13.47 -1.99 -0.37
CA ALA A 345 -13.78 -2.43 -1.73
C ALA A 345 -13.51 -3.94 -1.91
N ALA A 346 -14.41 -4.61 -2.62
CA ALA A 346 -14.23 -6.01 -3.02
C ALA A 346 -13.26 -6.11 -4.22
N VAL A 347 -12.32 -7.06 -4.14
CA VAL A 347 -11.33 -7.32 -5.17
C VAL A 347 -11.48 -8.74 -5.67
N GLU A 348 -11.76 -8.87 -6.95
CA GLU A 348 -11.83 -10.15 -7.66
C GLU A 348 -10.42 -10.62 -8.09
N GLY A 349 -10.33 -11.87 -8.54
CA GLY A 349 -9.07 -12.45 -9.01
C GLY A 349 -8.11 -12.93 -7.90
N ILE A 350 -8.40 -12.62 -6.64
CA ILE A 350 -7.68 -13.17 -5.49
C ILE A 350 -8.18 -14.59 -5.25
N GLY A 351 -7.35 -15.60 -5.47
CA GLY A 351 -7.72 -17.00 -5.33
C GLY A 351 -8.12 -17.39 -3.90
N ALA A 352 -8.95 -18.43 -3.76
CA ALA A 352 -9.24 -19.01 -2.44
C ALA A 352 -7.95 -19.52 -1.79
N GLY A 353 -7.71 -19.18 -0.53
CA GLY A 353 -6.49 -19.60 0.16
C GLY A 353 -6.24 -18.89 1.49
N LYS A 354 -5.13 -19.27 2.11
CA LYS A 354 -4.53 -18.55 3.26
C LYS A 354 -3.47 -17.59 2.75
N TYR A 355 -3.45 -16.40 3.29
CA TYR A 355 -2.51 -15.33 2.97
C TYR A 355 -1.90 -14.76 4.26
N ASN A 356 -0.61 -14.44 4.22
CA ASN A 356 -0.03 -13.54 5.21
C ASN A 356 -0.27 -12.09 4.76
N VAL A 357 -0.81 -11.26 5.64
CA VAL A 357 -1.01 -9.83 5.40
C VAL A 357 0.30 -9.12 5.74
N LEU A 358 0.99 -8.60 4.74
CA LEU A 358 2.25 -7.86 4.92
C LEU A 358 2.01 -6.36 5.06
N ALA A 359 0.93 -5.83 4.44
CA ALA A 359 0.45 -4.47 4.66
C ALA A 359 -1.08 -4.44 4.55
N GLY A 360 -1.71 -3.53 5.30
CA GLY A 360 -3.15 -3.29 5.28
C GLY A 360 -3.56 -2.23 6.29
N ASP A 361 -4.63 -1.50 6.00
CA ASP A 361 -5.21 -0.51 6.91
C ASP A 361 -4.19 0.52 7.45
N GLY A 362 -3.28 0.99 6.58
CA GLY A 362 -2.23 1.96 6.92
C GLY A 362 -1.12 1.43 7.84
N THR A 363 -0.96 0.12 7.94
CA THR A 363 0.06 -0.55 8.76
C THR A 363 0.83 -1.57 7.92
N VAL A 364 2.15 -1.68 8.14
CA VAL A 364 3.00 -2.77 7.60
C VAL A 364 3.29 -3.76 8.72
N TYR A 365 3.08 -5.03 8.45
CA TYR A 365 3.22 -6.12 9.41
C TYR A 365 4.50 -6.93 9.16
N ASP A 366 5.01 -7.57 10.20
CA ASP A 366 5.99 -8.64 10.02
C ASP A 366 5.29 -9.87 9.41
N GLU A 367 6.06 -10.66 8.64
CA GLU A 367 5.55 -11.89 8.04
C GLU A 367 5.01 -12.83 9.13
N ASN A 368 3.84 -13.40 8.91
CA ASN A 368 3.07 -14.24 9.83
C ASN A 368 2.48 -13.53 11.07
N ALA A 369 2.56 -12.19 11.16
CA ALA A 369 1.91 -11.44 12.24
C ALA A 369 0.38 -11.35 12.08
N LYS A 370 -0.09 -11.38 10.83
CA LYS A 370 -1.52 -11.29 10.49
C LYS A 370 -1.85 -12.19 9.32
N ASP A 371 -2.86 -13.04 9.48
CA ASP A 371 -3.38 -13.91 8.42
C ASP A 371 -4.68 -13.34 7.83
N ALA A 372 -4.92 -13.64 6.56
CA ALA A 372 -6.21 -13.46 5.90
C ALA A 372 -6.60 -14.76 5.19
N PHE A 373 -7.91 -14.98 5.05
CA PHE A 373 -8.47 -16.14 4.37
C PHE A 373 -9.44 -15.66 3.30
N VAL A 374 -9.27 -16.16 2.09
CA VAL A 374 -10.23 -15.98 0.99
C VAL A 374 -10.95 -17.30 0.77
N ARG A 375 -12.26 -17.30 0.98
CA ARG A 375 -13.10 -18.48 0.81
C ARG A 375 -13.34 -18.77 -0.67
N LYS A 376 -13.57 -20.03 -0.99
CA LYS A 376 -13.95 -20.47 -2.35
C LYS A 376 -15.25 -19.75 -2.78
N GLY A 377 -15.18 -19.06 -3.92
CA GLY A 377 -16.32 -18.30 -4.47
C GLY A 377 -16.58 -16.95 -3.81
N SER A 378 -15.65 -16.45 -2.95
CA SER A 378 -15.71 -15.11 -2.38
C SER A 378 -14.59 -14.21 -2.92
N THR A 379 -14.72 -12.90 -2.68
CA THR A 379 -13.72 -11.88 -3.01
C THR A 379 -12.93 -11.50 -1.74
N TYR A 380 -11.76 -10.90 -1.94
CA TYR A 380 -11.05 -10.23 -0.84
C TYR A 380 -11.60 -8.81 -0.67
N THR A 381 -11.77 -8.36 0.58
CA THR A 381 -12.19 -6.98 0.87
C THR A 381 -10.98 -6.17 1.34
N ALA A 382 -10.58 -5.18 0.54
CA ALA A 382 -9.52 -4.23 0.89
C ALA A 382 -10.08 -3.07 1.71
N GLY A 383 -9.34 -2.64 2.74
CA GLY A 383 -9.74 -1.50 3.58
C GLY A 383 -9.85 -0.17 2.81
N ALA A 384 -10.62 0.77 3.33
CA ALA A 384 -10.79 2.10 2.76
C ALA A 384 -9.47 2.89 2.79
N LEU A 385 -9.22 3.73 1.77
CA LEU A 385 -8.04 4.61 1.66
C LEU A 385 -6.73 3.93 2.07
N SER A 386 -6.49 2.72 1.58
CA SER A 386 -5.35 1.92 2.03
C SER A 386 -4.71 1.11 0.91
N ALA A 387 -3.45 0.77 1.10
CA ALA A 387 -2.78 -0.28 0.35
C ALA A 387 -2.79 -1.58 1.14
N THR A 388 -3.01 -2.70 0.44
CA THR A 388 -2.90 -4.05 0.99
C THR A 388 -1.85 -4.83 0.23
N VAL A 389 -0.99 -5.55 0.97
CA VAL A 389 -0.04 -6.52 0.40
C VAL A 389 -0.29 -7.87 1.06
N LEU A 390 -0.69 -8.84 0.26
CA LEU A 390 -0.92 -10.21 0.69
C LEU A 390 0.16 -11.11 0.09
N LYS A 391 0.75 -11.98 0.88
CA LYS A 391 1.62 -13.08 0.41
C LYS A 391 0.87 -14.39 0.49
N VAL A 392 0.85 -15.16 -0.61
CA VAL A 392 0.29 -16.51 -0.58
C VAL A 392 1.04 -17.35 0.45
N ALA A 393 0.30 -17.89 1.42
CA ALA A 393 0.82 -18.75 2.47
C ALA A 393 0.45 -20.22 2.22
N SER A 394 1.15 -21.15 2.89
CA SER A 394 0.72 -22.55 2.88
C SER A 394 -0.63 -22.69 3.59
N ALA A 395 -1.57 -23.37 2.94
CA ALA A 395 -2.86 -23.71 3.52
C ALA A 395 -2.85 -25.05 4.26
N ASP A 396 -1.68 -25.70 4.41
CA ASP A 396 -1.57 -27.06 4.94
C ASP A 396 -2.02 -27.20 6.39
N ASP A 397 -1.95 -26.13 7.18
CA ASP A 397 -2.36 -26.12 8.59
C ASP A 397 -3.84 -25.79 8.79
N VAL A 398 -4.57 -25.44 7.73
CA VAL A 398 -5.99 -25.10 7.83
C VAL A 398 -6.80 -26.39 7.89
N VAL A 399 -7.51 -26.57 9.02
CA VAL A 399 -8.38 -27.73 9.29
C VAL A 399 -9.82 -27.29 9.49
N PRO A 400 -10.82 -28.09 9.10
CA PRO A 400 -12.21 -27.75 9.37
C PRO A 400 -12.51 -27.76 10.87
N VAL A 401 -13.52 -27.01 11.29
CA VAL A 401 -14.01 -26.93 12.67
C VAL A 401 -15.43 -27.49 12.71
N ILE A 402 -15.66 -28.48 13.59
CA ILE A 402 -17.01 -29.02 13.86
C ILE A 402 -17.56 -28.26 15.08
N SER A 403 -18.79 -27.76 14.99
CA SER A 403 -19.44 -26.92 16.00
C SER A 403 -20.88 -27.36 16.28
N GLY A 404 -21.54 -26.70 17.23
CA GLY A 404 -22.96 -26.89 17.52
C GLY A 404 -23.28 -28.08 18.43
N MET A 405 -22.27 -28.69 19.10
CA MET A 405 -22.49 -29.77 20.04
C MET A 405 -21.56 -29.71 21.25
N THR A 406 -21.90 -30.44 22.29
CA THR A 406 -21.10 -30.65 23.51
C THR A 406 -20.52 -32.07 23.50
N GLU A 407 -19.42 -32.27 24.25
CA GLU A 407 -18.78 -33.59 24.41
C GLU A 407 -19.72 -34.66 25.00
N SER A 408 -20.74 -34.23 25.76
CA SER A 408 -21.76 -35.16 26.27
C SER A 408 -23.16 -34.55 26.24
N THR A 409 -24.16 -35.41 26.13
CA THR A 409 -25.56 -35.04 26.27
C THR A 409 -26.32 -36.15 26.97
N THR A 410 -27.39 -35.83 27.70
CA THR A 410 -28.22 -36.80 28.40
C THR A 410 -29.62 -36.78 27.80
N ILE A 411 -30.17 -37.99 27.50
CA ILE A 411 -31.53 -38.16 27.04
C ILE A 411 -32.26 -39.22 27.89
N THR A 412 -33.58 -39.18 27.88
CA THR A 412 -34.41 -40.19 28.57
C THR A 412 -34.70 -41.37 27.62
N VAL A 413 -34.74 -42.59 28.18
CA VAL A 413 -35.18 -43.80 27.41
C VAL A 413 -36.47 -43.52 26.68
N GLY A 414 -36.49 -43.84 25.37
CA GLY A 414 -37.63 -43.65 24.45
C GLY A 414 -37.71 -42.27 23.81
N SER A 415 -36.78 -41.32 24.13
CA SER A 415 -36.69 -40.04 23.44
C SER A 415 -36.21 -40.23 22.01
N LYS A 416 -36.68 -39.38 21.09
CA LYS A 416 -36.05 -39.27 19.75
C LYS A 416 -34.71 -38.54 19.91
N PHE A 417 -33.69 -39.06 19.29
CA PHE A 417 -32.37 -38.45 19.23
C PHE A 417 -31.94 -38.31 17.77
N ASP A 418 -31.59 -37.08 17.39
CA ASP A 418 -31.01 -36.78 16.09
C ASP A 418 -29.54 -36.41 16.31
N SER A 419 -28.65 -37.21 15.72
CA SER A 419 -27.19 -37.00 15.86
C SER A 419 -26.69 -35.75 15.18
N MET A 420 -27.41 -35.25 14.14
CA MET A 420 -27.01 -34.08 13.37
C MET A 420 -27.70 -32.78 13.80
N ALA A 421 -28.63 -32.83 14.75
CA ALA A 421 -29.36 -31.64 15.18
C ALA A 421 -28.42 -30.54 15.71
N GLY A 422 -28.36 -29.42 14.98
CA GLY A 422 -27.54 -28.25 15.32
C GLY A 422 -26.03 -28.40 15.05
N VAL A 423 -25.62 -29.55 14.47
CA VAL A 423 -24.19 -29.77 14.13
C VAL A 423 -23.85 -29.08 12.83
N THR A 424 -22.76 -28.36 12.81
CA THR A 424 -22.21 -27.67 11.62
C THR A 424 -20.72 -27.92 11.50
N ALA A 425 -20.20 -27.79 10.30
CA ALA A 425 -18.77 -27.78 10.04
C ALA A 425 -18.40 -26.65 9.08
N ASP A 426 -17.32 -25.94 9.38
CA ASP A 426 -16.82 -24.81 8.57
C ASP A 426 -15.31 -24.90 8.39
N ASP A 427 -14.82 -24.56 7.22
CA ASP A 427 -13.41 -24.40 6.91
C ASP A 427 -13.15 -22.97 6.43
N SER A 428 -12.06 -22.35 6.91
CA SER A 428 -11.76 -20.95 6.58
C SER A 428 -11.56 -20.68 5.09
N ILE A 429 -11.24 -21.71 4.29
CA ILE A 429 -11.01 -21.60 2.84
C ILE A 429 -12.17 -22.21 2.06
N ASP A 430 -12.58 -23.45 2.40
CA ASP A 430 -13.61 -24.18 1.66
C ASP A 430 -15.04 -23.75 2.04
N GLY A 431 -15.21 -23.08 3.18
CA GLY A 431 -16.51 -22.63 3.68
C GLY A 431 -17.29 -23.73 4.40
N ASP A 432 -18.62 -23.74 4.23
CA ASP A 432 -19.52 -24.71 4.87
C ASP A 432 -19.27 -26.14 4.35
N LEU A 433 -18.95 -27.04 5.28
CA LEU A 433 -18.71 -28.46 5.05
C LEU A 433 -19.71 -29.33 5.80
N THR A 434 -20.82 -28.78 6.28
CA THR A 434 -21.82 -29.47 7.13
C THR A 434 -22.34 -30.74 6.48
N ASP A 435 -22.63 -30.71 5.17
CA ASP A 435 -23.10 -31.88 4.41
C ASP A 435 -22.05 -33.00 4.26
N GLY A 436 -20.76 -32.65 4.50
CA GLY A 436 -19.62 -33.58 4.46
C GLY A 436 -19.36 -34.29 5.77
N ILE A 437 -20.10 -34.00 6.84
CA ILE A 437 -19.91 -34.63 8.15
C ILE A 437 -20.32 -36.09 8.08
N LYS A 438 -19.42 -36.98 8.48
CA LYS A 438 -19.68 -38.41 8.68
C LYS A 438 -19.82 -38.67 10.18
N VAL A 439 -20.84 -39.49 10.55
CA VAL A 439 -21.08 -39.88 11.94
C VAL A 439 -20.94 -41.39 12.05
N GLU A 440 -20.03 -41.84 12.88
CA GLU A 440 -19.85 -43.22 13.25
C GLU A 440 -20.41 -43.49 14.64
N GLY A 441 -21.07 -44.64 14.81
CA GLY A 441 -21.77 -45.01 16.04
C GLY A 441 -23.27 -44.81 15.91
N THR A 442 -24.01 -45.41 16.83
CA THR A 442 -25.49 -45.33 16.91
C THR A 442 -25.93 -45.22 18.36
N VAL A 443 -26.98 -44.44 18.59
CA VAL A 443 -27.56 -44.27 19.92
C VAL A 443 -28.75 -45.20 20.08
N GLY A 444 -28.64 -46.17 20.97
CA GLY A 444 -29.75 -47.04 21.33
C GLY A 444 -30.72 -46.36 22.31
N ALA A 445 -31.49 -45.36 21.84
CA ALA A 445 -32.36 -44.54 22.69
C ALA A 445 -33.43 -45.35 23.47
N GLY A 446 -33.71 -46.61 23.12
CA GLY A 446 -34.60 -47.51 23.84
C GLY A 446 -33.94 -48.26 25.00
N LYS A 447 -32.62 -48.13 25.24
CA LYS A 447 -31.86 -48.88 26.23
C LYS A 447 -30.94 -47.93 27.02
N VAL A 448 -30.99 -48.02 28.35
CA VAL A 448 -30.08 -47.29 29.23
C VAL A 448 -28.62 -47.67 28.94
N GLY A 449 -27.76 -46.69 28.85
CA GLY A 449 -26.33 -46.88 28.62
C GLY A 449 -25.68 -45.62 28.03
N ASP A 450 -24.37 -45.71 27.84
CA ASP A 450 -23.54 -44.64 27.25
C ASP A 450 -23.20 -45.06 25.81
N TYR A 451 -23.49 -44.16 24.89
CA TYR A 451 -23.28 -44.36 23.44
C TYR A 451 -22.30 -43.32 22.93
N LYS A 452 -21.26 -43.75 22.24
CA LYS A 452 -20.29 -42.86 21.61
C LYS A 452 -20.66 -42.65 20.14
N LEU A 453 -20.62 -41.38 19.74
CA LEU A 453 -20.67 -40.93 18.34
C LEU A 453 -19.37 -40.25 18.00
N VAL A 454 -18.78 -40.62 16.87
CA VAL A 454 -17.59 -39.98 16.32
C VAL A 454 -17.99 -39.26 15.04
N TYR A 455 -17.84 -37.95 15.08
CA TYR A 455 -18.07 -37.08 13.92
C TYR A 455 -16.73 -36.84 13.23
N SER A 456 -16.71 -36.86 11.89
CA SER A 456 -15.53 -36.53 11.10
C SER A 456 -15.90 -35.73 9.87
N VAL A 457 -15.05 -34.76 9.51
CA VAL A 457 -15.19 -33.99 8.26
C VAL A 457 -13.83 -33.70 7.69
N SER A 458 -13.72 -33.75 6.37
CA SER A 458 -12.46 -33.43 5.67
C SER A 458 -12.65 -32.25 4.73
N ASN A 459 -11.66 -31.38 4.63
CA ASN A 459 -11.63 -30.31 3.64
C ASN A 459 -11.09 -30.81 2.28
N SER A 460 -11.10 -29.93 1.26
CA SER A 460 -10.62 -30.24 -0.10
C SER A 460 -9.12 -30.58 -0.16
N ARG A 461 -8.36 -30.21 0.85
CA ARG A 461 -6.91 -30.46 1.01
C ARG A 461 -6.63 -31.77 1.75
N GLY A 462 -7.66 -32.54 2.10
CA GLY A 462 -7.54 -33.84 2.79
C GLY A 462 -7.26 -33.72 4.30
N LYS A 463 -7.35 -32.53 4.90
CA LYS A 463 -7.24 -32.37 6.35
C LYS A 463 -8.55 -32.73 7.02
N THR A 464 -8.49 -33.55 8.05
CA THR A 464 -9.66 -34.12 8.73
C THR A 464 -9.71 -33.70 10.19
N THR A 465 -10.85 -33.24 10.63
CA THR A 465 -11.16 -33.01 12.04
C THR A 465 -12.14 -34.07 12.55
N THR A 466 -11.94 -34.55 13.76
CA THR A 466 -12.83 -35.48 14.44
C THR A 466 -13.31 -34.93 15.76
N PHE A 467 -14.54 -35.21 16.14
CA PHE A 467 -15.14 -34.86 17.41
C PHE A 467 -15.89 -36.05 18.00
N THR A 468 -15.68 -36.36 19.27
CA THR A 468 -16.40 -37.48 19.94
C THR A 468 -17.41 -36.94 20.91
N ARG A 469 -18.68 -37.40 20.79
CA ARG A 469 -19.79 -37.07 21.68
C ARG A 469 -20.29 -38.32 22.38
N THR A 470 -20.48 -38.22 23.72
CA THR A 470 -21.10 -39.29 24.50
C THR A 470 -22.57 -38.96 24.75
N VAL A 471 -23.46 -39.85 24.41
CA VAL A 471 -24.90 -39.72 24.70
C VAL A 471 -25.28 -40.68 25.84
N HIS A 472 -25.64 -40.09 26.99
CA HIS A 472 -26.09 -40.83 28.18
C HIS A 472 -27.61 -41.06 28.09
N VAL A 473 -28.06 -42.30 27.92
CA VAL A 473 -29.47 -42.67 27.92
C VAL A 473 -29.84 -43.12 29.33
N GLN A 474 -30.71 -42.38 30.04
CA GLN A 474 -31.09 -42.60 31.41
C GLN A 474 -32.58 -42.96 31.55
N LYS A 475 -32.96 -43.67 32.62
CA LYS A 475 -34.35 -43.93 32.94
C LYS A 475 -35.11 -42.64 33.21
N LYS A 476 -36.38 -42.57 32.82
CA LYS A 476 -37.26 -41.48 33.21
C LYS A 476 -37.39 -41.45 34.72
N VAL A 477 -36.97 -40.38 35.36
CA VAL A 477 -37.19 -40.18 36.80
C VAL A 477 -38.69 -39.93 37.00
N VAL A 478 -39.40 -40.90 37.56
CA VAL A 478 -40.78 -40.71 38.02
C VAL A 478 -40.70 -40.11 39.37
N VAL A 479 -40.97 -38.83 39.52
CA VAL A 479 -41.17 -38.20 40.83
C VAL A 479 -42.54 -38.69 41.32
N PRO A 480 -42.65 -39.41 42.48
CA PRO A 480 -43.94 -39.82 43.01
C PRO A 480 -44.75 -38.56 43.35
N THR A 481 -45.92 -38.41 42.73
CA THR A 481 -46.94 -37.48 43.17
C THR A 481 -47.52 -38.04 44.46
N THR A 482 -47.19 -37.49 45.62
CA THR A 482 -47.92 -37.74 46.85
C THR A 482 -49.31 -37.11 46.76
N GLU A 483 -50.35 -37.95 46.58
CA GLU A 483 -51.75 -37.56 46.78
C GLU A 483 -51.94 -37.13 48.24
N ALA A 484 -52.21 -35.87 48.45
CA ALA A 484 -52.62 -35.32 49.71
C ALA A 484 -54.11 -35.64 49.93
N ASN A 485 -54.40 -36.58 50.83
CA ASN A 485 -55.74 -36.81 51.37
C ASN A 485 -56.25 -35.57 52.11
N ALA A 486 -57.39 -35.06 51.67
CA ALA A 486 -58.12 -33.99 52.38
C ALA A 486 -58.81 -34.50 53.62
N ALA A 487 -58.44 -34.02 54.79
CA ALA A 487 -59.28 -34.06 55.97
C ALA A 487 -59.35 -32.65 56.60
N SER A 488 -60.61 -32.23 56.85
CA SER A 488 -61.10 -30.96 57.33
C SER A 488 -60.60 -30.56 58.72
N GLY A 489 -60.43 -29.27 58.95
CA GLY A 489 -60.51 -28.74 60.32
C GLY A 489 -59.78 -27.46 60.65
N LYS A 490 -60.56 -26.37 60.62
CA LYS A 490 -60.50 -25.15 61.40
C LYS A 490 -59.26 -24.24 61.44
N LYS A 491 -59.56 -22.97 61.11
CA LYS A 491 -58.89 -21.69 61.31
C LYS A 491 -57.96 -21.55 62.48
N ASN A 492 -56.82 -20.98 62.32
CA ASN A 492 -56.41 -19.76 63.07
C ASN A 492 -55.37 -18.94 62.26
N GLU A 493 -55.58 -17.64 62.36
CA GLU A 493 -54.76 -16.58 61.70
C GLU A 493 -53.44 -16.42 62.47
N ASN A 494 -52.34 -16.29 61.85
CA ASN A 494 -51.43 -15.15 61.89
C ASN A 494 -50.07 -15.42 61.23
N ALA A 495 -49.77 -14.53 60.32
CA ALA A 495 -48.46 -13.93 59.95
C ALA A 495 -47.25 -14.81 59.69
N SER A 496 -46.78 -14.89 58.50
CA SER A 496 -45.71 -14.10 57.96
C SER A 496 -45.26 -14.69 56.57
N ARG A 497 -45.14 -13.83 55.60
CA ARG A 497 -44.71 -14.09 54.24
C ARG A 497 -43.30 -14.70 54.22
N ALA A 498 -43.15 -15.86 53.64
CA ALA A 498 -41.91 -16.31 53.06
C ALA A 498 -42.12 -16.47 51.51
N GLN A 499 -41.44 -15.70 50.74
CA GLN A 499 -41.48 -15.73 49.30
C GLN A 499 -40.69 -16.95 48.76
N SER A 500 -41.30 -17.67 47.85
CA SER A 500 -40.61 -18.68 47.03
C SER A 500 -39.63 -18.02 46.04
N PRO A 501 -38.48 -18.64 45.77
CA PRO A 501 -37.55 -18.08 44.78
C PRO A 501 -38.02 -18.37 43.37
N ALA A 502 -38.16 -17.30 42.58
CA ALA A 502 -38.38 -17.37 41.15
C ALA A 502 -37.06 -17.69 40.46
N THR A 503 -37.08 -18.71 39.62
CA THR A 503 -36.01 -18.99 38.63
C THR A 503 -36.06 -17.95 37.54
N GLY A 504 -35.20 -16.95 37.61
CA GLY A 504 -34.94 -15.97 36.57
C GLY A 504 -33.47 -15.99 36.21
N SER A 505 -33.17 -16.26 34.98
CA SER A 505 -31.82 -16.29 34.41
C SER A 505 -31.11 -14.93 34.62
N ASN A 506 -30.01 -14.95 35.36
CA ASN A 506 -29.15 -13.78 35.62
C ASN A 506 -28.25 -13.48 34.42
N VAL A 507 -28.77 -12.79 33.43
CA VAL A 507 -27.96 -12.18 32.34
C VAL A 507 -27.30 -10.86 32.80
N MET A 508 -27.75 -10.26 33.92
CA MET A 508 -27.20 -9.00 34.46
C MET A 508 -25.89 -9.15 35.25
N GLY A 509 -25.55 -10.35 35.73
CA GLY A 509 -24.31 -10.58 36.49
C GLY A 509 -23.04 -10.55 35.63
N LEU A 510 -23.15 -10.93 34.37
CA LEU A 510 -22.01 -10.97 33.43
C LEU A 510 -21.63 -9.57 32.94
N ALA A 511 -22.60 -8.68 32.76
CA ALA A 511 -22.36 -7.30 32.32
C ALA A 511 -21.68 -6.45 33.41
N LEU A 512 -21.98 -6.68 34.67
CA LEU A 512 -21.33 -5.98 35.79
C LEU A 512 -19.89 -6.48 36.05
N ALA A 513 -19.59 -7.74 35.81
CA ALA A 513 -18.23 -8.28 35.90
C ALA A 513 -17.30 -7.75 34.82
N ILE A 514 -17.81 -7.57 33.60
CA ILE A 514 -17.03 -6.99 32.46
C ILE A 514 -16.79 -5.49 32.70
N ALA A 515 -17.76 -4.74 33.23
CA ALA A 515 -17.58 -3.33 33.56
C ALA A 515 -16.54 -3.12 34.68
N ALA A 516 -16.51 -4.00 35.70
CA ALA A 516 -15.51 -3.93 36.75
C ALA A 516 -14.08 -4.25 36.27
N LEU A 517 -13.91 -5.16 35.31
CA LEU A 517 -12.62 -5.48 34.69
C LEU A 517 -12.08 -4.33 33.82
N VAL A 518 -12.94 -3.64 33.08
CA VAL A 518 -12.54 -2.48 32.27
C VAL A 518 -12.12 -1.30 33.15
N ILE A 519 -12.80 -1.06 34.29
CA ILE A 519 -12.44 0.00 35.24
C ILE A 519 -11.11 -0.33 35.95
N ALA A 520 -10.86 -1.60 36.29
CA ALA A 520 -9.62 -2.03 36.92
C ALA A 520 -8.41 -1.91 35.92
N ALA A 521 -8.60 -2.25 34.67
CA ALA A 521 -7.56 -2.09 33.63
C ALA A 521 -7.26 -0.61 33.36
N GLY A 522 -8.28 0.25 33.32
CA GLY A 522 -8.11 1.71 33.17
C GLY A 522 -7.36 2.34 34.35
N ALA A 523 -7.61 1.92 35.56
CA ALA A 523 -6.92 2.40 36.78
C ALA A 523 -5.45 1.97 36.82
N LEU A 524 -5.10 0.77 36.34
CA LEU A 524 -3.70 0.31 36.23
C LEU A 524 -2.91 1.11 35.19
N ILE A 525 -3.51 1.45 34.06
CA ILE A 525 -2.86 2.25 32.99
C ILE A 525 -2.60 3.69 33.49
N VAL A 526 -3.53 4.29 34.23
CA VAL A 526 -3.34 5.64 34.77
C VAL A 526 -2.31 5.65 35.92
N SER A 527 -2.22 4.60 36.74
CA SER A 527 -1.20 4.44 37.76
C SER A 527 0.20 4.27 37.17
N HIS A 528 0.33 3.47 36.14
CA HIS A 528 1.62 3.25 35.46
C HIS A 528 2.14 4.50 34.73
N ARG A 529 1.23 5.32 34.16
CA ARG A 529 1.61 6.62 33.56
C ARG A 529 2.06 7.66 34.60
N LYS A 530 1.57 7.60 35.82
CA LYS A 530 2.03 8.51 36.91
C LYS A 530 3.40 8.12 37.46
N GLU A 531 3.79 6.86 37.45
CA GLU A 531 5.13 6.42 37.88
C GLU A 531 6.23 6.74 36.85
N VAL A 532 5.89 6.75 35.55
CA VAL A 532 6.83 7.09 34.47
C VAL A 532 7.05 8.61 34.34
N SER A 533 6.10 9.44 34.82
CA SER A 533 6.21 10.90 34.81
C SER A 533 7.01 11.48 36.00
N ASN A 534 7.41 10.68 36.99
CA ASN A 534 8.15 11.09 38.18
C ASN A 534 9.58 10.48 38.24
N ARG A 535 10.12 10.04 37.11
CA ARG A 535 11.54 9.66 36.98
C ARG A 535 12.26 10.50 35.95
#